data_80df67b62fd5bda8ae83d28140b42792
#
_entry.id   80df67b62fd5bda8ae83d28140b42792
#
_cell.length_a   1.000
_cell.length_b   1.000
_cell.length_c   1.000
_cell.angle_alpha   90.00
_cell.angle_beta   90.00
_cell.angle_gamma   90.00
#
_symmetry.space_group_name_H-M   'P 1'
#
loop_
_entity.id
_entity.type
_entity.pdbx_description
1 polymer ?
#
loop_
_entity_poly.entity_id
_entity_poly.type
_entity_poly.pdbx_seq_one_letter_code
_entity_poly.pdbx_strand_id
1 'polypeptide(L)'
;EGVKKLIDLQIKKSILVGDCNDRAEFIEFYAQRGERTGSFSLTPGLRHYACAVCVNKKGEYASAVAIDSFTAPSESATDATVSASFKEYYDGDELAALNADLYRDFAGWAVLPVKFTLGGSAADAIYTVYPISVLEEEGATDEDIRGLLLDDELLGEYNFHIESKVDIQLEWDCEYRIYMLAFDENENAGELVKVDIPALARSGASPASEF
;
A
#
# COMPACT_ATOMS: atom_id res chain seq x y z
N GLU A 1 -25.50 7.14 19.13
CA GLU A 1 -24.60 7.63 20.20
C GLU A 1 -23.14 7.32 19.93
N GLY A 2 -22.82 6.14 19.36
CA GLY A 2 -21.46 5.74 19.01
C GLY A 2 -20.74 6.71 18.06
N VAL A 3 -21.42 7.16 17.00
CA VAL A 3 -20.87 8.13 16.03
C VAL A 3 -20.47 9.45 16.71
N LYS A 4 -21.29 9.99 17.62
CA LYS A 4 -20.95 11.20 18.37
C LYS A 4 -19.70 11.01 19.23
N LYS A 5 -19.55 9.83 19.86
CA LYS A 5 -18.35 9.49 20.65
C LYS A 5 -17.10 9.41 19.78
N LEU A 6 -17.18 8.86 18.55
CA LEU A 6 -16.07 8.83 17.62
C LEU A 6 -15.63 10.23 17.18
N ILE A 7 -16.59 11.10 16.87
CA ILE A 7 -16.32 12.52 16.54
C ILE A 7 -15.66 13.21 17.73
N ASP A 8 -16.19 13.04 18.95
CA ASP A 8 -15.60 13.62 20.16
C ASP A 8 -14.18 13.12 20.43
N LEU A 9 -13.91 11.85 20.14
CA LEU A 9 -12.57 11.27 20.25
C LEU A 9 -11.61 11.92 19.24
N GLN A 10 -12.04 12.06 17.98
CA GLN A 10 -11.25 12.72 16.93
C GLN A 10 -10.93 14.18 17.30
N ILE A 11 -11.93 14.94 17.80
CA ILE A 11 -11.71 16.32 18.26
C ILE A 11 -10.67 16.36 19.38
N LYS A 12 -10.80 15.49 20.39
CA LYS A 12 -9.83 15.42 21.49
C LYS A 12 -8.43 15.08 21.01
N LYS A 13 -8.29 14.17 20.02
CA LYS A 13 -7.01 13.82 19.43
C LYS A 13 -6.40 15.03 18.73
N SER A 14 -7.13 15.73 17.88
CA SER A 14 -6.65 16.91 17.16
C SER A 14 -6.21 18.05 18.10
N ILE A 15 -6.92 18.25 19.21
CA ILE A 15 -6.50 19.22 20.24
C ILE A 15 -5.21 18.76 20.93
N LEU A 16 -5.10 17.47 21.25
CA LEU A 16 -3.94 16.92 21.94
C LEU A 16 -2.65 17.02 21.12
N VAL A 17 -2.73 16.81 19.80
CA VAL A 17 -1.58 16.90 18.88
C VAL A 17 -1.31 18.32 18.38
N GLY A 18 -2.16 19.29 18.72
CA GLY A 18 -1.97 20.70 18.38
C GLY A 18 -2.49 21.13 17.02
N ASP A 19 -3.30 20.29 16.34
CA ASP A 19 -3.91 20.62 15.04
C ASP A 19 -4.98 21.71 15.18
N CYS A 20 -5.61 21.81 16.35
CA CYS A 20 -6.55 22.87 16.72
C CYS A 20 -6.48 23.15 18.24
N ASN A 21 -6.91 24.34 18.65
CA ASN A 21 -6.84 24.77 20.05
C ASN A 21 -8.07 24.31 20.86
N ASP A 22 -9.22 24.24 20.22
CA ASP A 22 -10.48 23.85 20.86
C ASP A 22 -11.47 23.23 19.86
N ARG A 23 -12.63 22.81 20.41
CA ARG A 23 -13.71 22.20 19.63
C ARG A 23 -14.30 23.14 18.57
N ALA A 24 -14.40 24.42 18.85
CA ALA A 24 -15.00 25.37 17.92
C ALA A 24 -14.09 25.55 16.69
N GLU A 25 -12.82 25.65 16.91
CA GLU A 25 -11.80 25.73 15.84
C GLU A 25 -11.79 24.44 15.00
N PHE A 26 -11.85 23.25 15.62
CA PHE A 26 -12.00 21.99 14.90
C PHE A 26 -13.22 22.01 13.97
N ILE A 27 -14.37 22.46 14.48
CA ILE A 27 -15.59 22.54 13.67
C ILE A 27 -15.47 23.57 12.55
N GLU A 28 -14.76 24.68 12.76
CA GLU A 28 -14.53 25.67 11.73
C GLU A 28 -13.71 25.11 10.56
N PHE A 29 -12.71 24.28 10.83
CA PHE A 29 -11.85 23.67 9.83
C PHE A 29 -12.49 22.47 9.11
N TYR A 30 -13.14 21.58 9.86
CA TYR A 30 -13.55 20.27 9.35
C TYR A 30 -15.04 20.13 9.05
N ALA A 31 -15.92 20.95 9.65
CA ALA A 31 -17.34 20.85 9.36
C ALA A 31 -17.68 21.41 7.98
N GLN A 32 -18.37 20.63 7.19
CA GLN A 32 -18.85 21.04 5.87
C GLN A 32 -20.10 21.92 6.00
N ARG A 33 -20.23 22.90 5.10
CA ARG A 33 -21.38 23.81 5.04
C ARG A 33 -22.04 23.74 3.66
N GLY A 34 -23.37 23.67 3.67
CA GLY A 34 -24.17 23.53 2.45
C GLY A 34 -24.08 22.13 1.85
N GLU A 35 -24.50 22.01 0.61
CA GLU A 35 -24.43 20.78 -0.14
C GLU A 35 -22.99 20.51 -0.57
N ARG A 36 -22.53 19.28 -0.38
CA ARG A 36 -21.19 18.83 -0.74
C ARG A 36 -21.23 17.46 -1.38
N THR A 37 -20.32 17.26 -2.32
CA THR A 37 -20.06 15.97 -2.96
C THR A 37 -18.62 15.59 -2.64
N GLY A 38 -18.38 14.31 -2.35
CA GLY A 38 -17.05 13.76 -2.11
C GLY A 38 -16.99 12.33 -2.60
N SER A 39 -15.78 11.86 -2.86
CA SER A 39 -15.48 10.46 -3.21
C SER A 39 -14.69 9.83 -2.07
N PHE A 40 -14.93 8.55 -1.84
CA PHE A 40 -14.23 7.78 -0.81
C PHE A 40 -13.84 6.44 -1.40
N SER A 41 -12.64 5.99 -1.12
CA SER A 41 -12.22 4.61 -1.38
C SER A 41 -12.95 3.67 -0.43
N LEU A 42 -13.46 2.56 -0.95
CA LEU A 42 -14.29 1.63 -0.20
C LEU A 42 -13.76 0.21 -0.39
N THR A 43 -13.75 -0.56 0.68
CA THR A 43 -13.43 -1.99 0.59
C THR A 43 -14.56 -2.72 -0.14
N PRO A 44 -14.26 -3.40 -1.26
CA PRO A 44 -15.26 -4.15 -2.02
C PRO A 44 -15.97 -5.23 -1.18
N GLY A 45 -17.24 -5.45 -1.46
CA GLY A 45 -18.06 -6.46 -0.79
C GLY A 45 -18.47 -6.15 0.64
N LEU A 46 -17.88 -5.14 1.29
CA LEU A 46 -18.21 -4.77 2.67
C LEU A 46 -19.39 -3.79 2.73
N ARG A 47 -20.07 -3.83 3.87
CA ARG A 47 -21.11 -2.87 4.20
C ARG A 47 -20.52 -1.63 4.84
N HIS A 48 -20.71 -0.50 4.22
CA HIS A 48 -20.24 0.81 4.67
C HIS A 48 -21.40 1.65 5.24
N TYR A 49 -21.07 2.58 6.12
CA TYR A 49 -22.02 3.48 6.76
C TYR A 49 -21.58 4.93 6.55
N ALA A 50 -22.43 5.70 5.88
CA ALA A 50 -22.32 7.16 5.85
C ALA A 50 -23.06 7.74 7.04
N CYS A 51 -22.35 8.50 7.88
CA CYS A 51 -22.90 9.07 9.07
C CYS A 51 -22.74 10.60 9.06
N ALA A 52 -23.80 11.33 9.34
CA ALA A 52 -23.79 12.78 9.43
C ALA A 52 -24.50 13.28 10.68
N VAL A 53 -24.00 14.38 11.23
CA VAL A 53 -24.64 15.08 12.35
C VAL A 53 -24.42 16.58 12.20
N CYS A 54 -25.47 17.38 12.47
CA CYS A 54 -25.32 18.82 12.49
C CYS A 54 -24.74 19.30 13.81
N VAL A 55 -23.84 20.29 13.70
CA VAL A 55 -23.27 21.00 14.85
C VAL A 55 -23.52 22.50 14.73
N ASN A 56 -23.64 23.19 15.85
CA ASN A 56 -23.71 24.64 15.88
C ASN A 56 -22.28 25.24 15.84
N LYS A 57 -22.20 26.60 15.82
CA LYS A 57 -20.91 27.30 15.79
C LYS A 57 -20.00 27.06 17.01
N LYS A 58 -20.56 26.54 18.11
CA LYS A 58 -19.79 26.16 19.31
C LYS A 58 -19.36 24.71 19.28
N GLY A 59 -19.72 23.96 18.22
CA GLY A 59 -19.44 22.54 18.08
C GLY A 59 -20.39 21.63 18.87
N GLU A 60 -21.51 22.18 19.44
CA GLU A 60 -22.51 21.36 20.11
C GLU A 60 -23.40 20.68 19.08
N TYR A 61 -23.76 19.41 19.34
CA TYR A 61 -24.63 18.65 18.45
C TYR A 61 -26.04 19.23 18.38
N ALA A 62 -26.45 19.62 17.17
CA ALA A 62 -27.72 20.28 16.89
C ALA A 62 -28.76 19.36 16.23
N SER A 63 -28.40 18.12 15.91
CA SER A 63 -29.33 17.13 15.35
C SER A 63 -29.12 15.73 15.93
N ALA A 64 -30.04 14.82 15.61
CA ALA A 64 -29.75 13.39 15.63
C ALA A 64 -28.71 13.04 14.59
N VAL A 65 -28.06 11.89 14.74
CA VAL A 65 -27.15 11.34 13.71
C VAL A 65 -28.02 10.77 12.59
N ALA A 66 -27.82 11.26 11.37
CA ALA A 66 -28.32 10.60 10.17
C ALA A 66 -27.35 9.48 9.80
N ILE A 67 -27.88 8.32 9.45
CA ILE A 67 -27.07 7.16 9.04
C ILE A 67 -27.70 6.61 7.79
N ASP A 68 -26.89 6.44 6.76
CA ASP A 68 -27.21 5.65 5.58
C ASP A 68 -26.23 4.50 5.47
N SER A 69 -26.57 3.44 4.79
CA SER A 69 -25.69 2.30 4.60
C SER A 69 -25.85 1.68 3.21
N PHE A 70 -24.76 1.28 2.66
CA PHE A 70 -24.70 0.61 1.37
C PHE A 70 -23.64 -0.50 1.43
N THR A 71 -23.74 -1.47 0.54
CA THR A 71 -22.71 -2.48 0.36
C THR A 71 -21.95 -2.09 -0.90
N ALA A 72 -20.63 -1.91 -0.78
CA ALA A 72 -19.80 -1.71 -1.95
C ALA A 72 -19.93 -2.95 -2.87
N PRO A 73 -19.99 -2.77 -4.19
CA PRO A 73 -19.94 -3.91 -5.09
C PRO A 73 -18.74 -4.80 -4.73
N SER A 74 -18.92 -6.12 -4.76
CA SER A 74 -17.78 -7.03 -4.68
C SER A 74 -16.92 -6.85 -5.93
N GLU A 75 -15.62 -7.07 -5.79
CA GLU A 75 -14.74 -7.15 -6.96
C GLU A 75 -15.32 -8.16 -7.95
N SER A 76 -15.31 -7.83 -9.22
CA SER A 76 -15.67 -8.79 -10.25
C SER A 76 -14.59 -9.87 -10.30
N ALA A 77 -15.01 -11.12 -10.41
CA ALA A 77 -14.05 -12.21 -10.55
C ALA A 77 -13.25 -12.00 -11.84
N THR A 78 -11.93 -12.02 -11.72
CA THR A 78 -11.01 -11.95 -12.85
C THR A 78 -10.06 -13.14 -12.81
N ASP A 79 -9.55 -13.56 -13.96
CA ASP A 79 -8.48 -14.55 -14.07
C ASP A 79 -7.11 -13.90 -14.26
N ALA A 80 -7.01 -12.59 -14.03
CA ALA A 80 -5.75 -11.86 -14.05
C ALA A 80 -4.78 -12.45 -13.03
N THR A 81 -3.58 -12.80 -13.50
CA THR A 81 -2.53 -13.40 -12.69
C THR A 81 -1.20 -12.72 -12.92
N VAL A 82 -0.32 -12.83 -11.95
CA VAL A 82 1.07 -12.40 -12.05
C VAL A 82 1.97 -13.44 -11.40
N SER A 83 3.17 -13.59 -11.90
CA SER A 83 4.20 -14.43 -11.29
C SER A 83 5.56 -13.75 -11.33
N ALA A 84 6.41 -14.07 -10.36
CA ALA A 84 7.80 -13.61 -10.31
C ALA A 84 8.75 -14.80 -10.37
N SER A 85 9.90 -14.60 -11.01
CA SER A 85 10.99 -15.56 -11.03
C SER A 85 12.33 -14.84 -10.98
N PHE A 86 13.27 -15.42 -10.25
CA PHE A 86 14.64 -14.95 -10.12
C PHE A 86 15.58 -16.17 -10.01
N LYS A 87 16.86 -16.00 -10.32
CA LYS A 87 17.87 -17.07 -10.25
C LYS A 87 19.14 -16.59 -9.59
N GLU A 88 19.67 -15.50 -10.07
CA GLU A 88 20.97 -14.96 -9.72
C GLU A 88 20.76 -13.63 -9.02
N TYR A 89 21.71 -13.26 -8.18
CA TYR A 89 21.77 -11.96 -7.54
C TYR A 89 23.23 -11.47 -7.55
N TYR A 90 23.43 -10.18 -7.43
CA TYR A 90 24.70 -9.53 -7.64
C TYR A 90 25.08 -8.65 -6.46
N ASP A 91 26.40 -8.46 -6.28
CA ASP A 91 26.91 -7.49 -5.32
C ASP A 91 26.86 -6.08 -5.93
N GLY A 92 26.06 -5.18 -5.32
CA GLY A 92 25.93 -3.82 -5.78
C GLY A 92 27.22 -3.02 -5.72
N ASP A 93 28.14 -3.35 -4.81
CA ASP A 93 29.48 -2.73 -4.78
C ASP A 93 30.31 -3.13 -6.01
N GLU A 94 30.23 -4.39 -6.44
CA GLU A 94 30.89 -4.87 -7.64
C GLU A 94 30.28 -4.28 -8.92
N LEU A 95 28.93 -4.16 -8.96
CA LEU A 95 28.25 -3.50 -10.07
C LEU A 95 28.64 -2.02 -10.16
N ALA A 96 28.66 -1.29 -9.04
CA ALA A 96 29.09 0.10 -8.99
C ALA A 96 30.56 0.28 -9.40
N ALA A 97 31.44 -0.69 -9.05
CA ALA A 97 32.81 -0.70 -9.50
C ALA A 97 32.96 -0.97 -11.00
N LEU A 98 32.04 -1.79 -11.58
CA LEU A 98 32.04 -2.09 -13.01
C LEU A 98 31.60 -0.87 -13.84
N ASN A 99 30.54 -0.18 -13.42
CA ASN A 99 30.04 1.05 -14.07
C ASN A 99 29.30 1.95 -13.08
N ALA A 100 30.05 2.89 -12.50
CA ALA A 100 29.50 3.83 -11.51
C ALA A 100 28.40 4.77 -12.07
N ASP A 101 28.39 5.05 -13.37
CA ASP A 101 27.40 5.93 -13.96
C ASP A 101 26.00 5.27 -14.00
N LEU A 102 25.96 3.93 -14.11
CA LEU A 102 24.73 3.15 -14.17
C LEU A 102 24.33 2.54 -12.81
N TYR A 103 25.30 2.16 -11.98
CA TYR A 103 25.04 1.26 -10.85
C TYR A 103 25.46 1.80 -9.48
N ARG A 104 25.89 3.09 -9.37
CA ARG A 104 26.30 3.65 -8.08
C ARG A 104 25.26 3.55 -6.98
N ASP A 105 23.95 3.60 -7.36
CA ASP A 105 22.85 3.55 -6.42
C ASP A 105 22.61 2.12 -5.87
N PHE A 106 23.24 1.12 -6.46
CA PHE A 106 23.23 -0.26 -5.99
C PHE A 106 24.30 -0.55 -4.91
N ALA A 107 25.26 0.38 -4.72
CA ALA A 107 26.35 0.17 -3.77
C ALA A 107 25.83 -0.11 -2.35
N GLY A 108 26.36 -1.18 -1.74
CA GLY A 108 25.97 -1.64 -0.41
C GLY A 108 24.84 -2.67 -0.38
N TRP A 109 24.08 -2.85 -1.47
CA TRP A 109 22.91 -3.72 -1.55
C TRP A 109 23.19 -5.03 -2.27
N ALA A 110 22.43 -6.07 -1.95
CA ALA A 110 22.23 -7.20 -2.83
C ALA A 110 21.26 -6.76 -3.94
N VAL A 111 21.61 -6.99 -5.20
CA VAL A 111 20.79 -6.66 -6.36
C VAL A 111 20.19 -7.93 -6.95
N LEU A 112 18.88 -8.05 -6.89
CA LEU A 112 18.13 -9.21 -7.36
C LEU A 112 17.32 -8.85 -8.61
N PRO A 113 17.74 -9.26 -9.82
CA PRO A 113 16.93 -9.16 -11.02
C PRO A 113 15.72 -10.08 -10.93
N VAL A 114 14.52 -9.52 -10.91
CA VAL A 114 13.27 -10.25 -10.88
C VAL A 114 12.58 -10.11 -12.22
N LYS A 115 12.23 -11.25 -12.82
CA LYS A 115 11.39 -11.29 -14.00
C LYS A 115 9.95 -11.52 -13.60
N PHE A 116 9.08 -10.60 -13.96
CA PHE A 116 7.65 -10.72 -13.79
C PHE A 116 6.98 -11.20 -15.09
N THR A 117 5.88 -11.93 -14.91
CA THR A 117 5.09 -12.44 -16.04
C THR A 117 3.61 -12.30 -15.70
N LEU A 118 2.90 -11.58 -16.55
CA LEU A 118 1.44 -11.46 -16.50
C LEU A 118 0.79 -12.65 -17.19
N GLY A 119 -0.38 -13.07 -16.70
CA GLY A 119 -1.16 -14.18 -17.24
C GLY A 119 -2.66 -13.97 -17.11
N GLY A 120 -3.43 -14.85 -17.75
CA GLY A 120 -4.88 -14.69 -17.81
C GLY A 120 -5.28 -13.39 -18.54
N SER A 121 -6.23 -12.66 -17.96
CA SER A 121 -6.70 -11.36 -18.45
C SER A 121 -5.90 -10.16 -17.91
N ALA A 122 -4.74 -10.38 -17.29
CA ALA A 122 -3.97 -9.31 -16.69
C ALA A 122 -3.50 -8.28 -17.74
N ALA A 123 -3.91 -7.03 -17.55
CA ALA A 123 -3.50 -5.87 -18.33
C ALA A 123 -2.38 -5.08 -17.61
N ASP A 124 -2.38 -5.11 -16.28
CA ASP A 124 -1.39 -4.44 -15.44
C ASP A 124 -1.14 -5.26 -14.16
N ALA A 125 -0.08 -4.94 -13.46
CA ALA A 125 0.18 -5.47 -12.12
C ALA A 125 1.08 -4.54 -11.33
N ILE A 126 0.96 -4.62 -10.01
CA ILE A 126 1.77 -3.89 -9.04
C ILE A 126 2.45 -4.85 -8.08
N TYR A 127 3.52 -4.41 -7.46
CA TYR A 127 4.24 -5.18 -6.44
C TYR A 127 4.72 -4.28 -5.31
N THR A 128 4.99 -4.92 -4.18
CA THR A 128 5.73 -4.35 -3.05
C THR A 128 6.65 -5.41 -2.45
N VAL A 129 7.67 -4.99 -1.72
CA VAL A 129 8.66 -5.88 -1.11
C VAL A 129 8.88 -5.49 0.35
N TYR A 130 8.76 -6.47 1.24
CA TYR A 130 8.98 -6.26 2.67
C TYR A 130 9.95 -7.29 3.26
N PRO A 131 10.80 -6.88 4.22
CA PRO A 131 11.49 -7.84 5.07
C PRO A 131 10.48 -8.70 5.83
N ILE A 132 10.69 -10.02 5.86
CA ILE A 132 9.78 -10.94 6.56
C ILE A 132 9.73 -10.62 8.06
N SER A 133 10.87 -10.26 8.65
CA SER A 133 10.95 -9.86 10.06
C SER A 133 10.05 -8.68 10.42
N VAL A 134 9.93 -7.69 9.54
CA VAL A 134 9.05 -6.53 9.73
C VAL A 134 7.57 -6.94 9.66
N LEU A 135 7.21 -7.81 8.72
CA LEU A 135 5.84 -8.32 8.61
C LEU A 135 5.41 -9.09 9.87
N GLU A 136 6.33 -9.89 10.43
CA GLU A 136 6.08 -10.65 11.66
C GLU A 136 5.99 -9.76 12.90
N GLU A 137 6.87 -8.76 13.02
CA GLU A 137 6.88 -7.82 14.16
C GLU A 137 5.59 -6.97 14.18
N GLU A 138 5.13 -6.50 13.04
CA GLU A 138 3.92 -5.70 12.91
C GLU A 138 2.64 -6.56 12.91
N GLY A 139 2.77 -7.88 12.77
CA GLY A 139 1.64 -8.80 12.65
C GLY A 139 0.78 -8.55 11.41
N ALA A 140 1.41 -8.07 10.32
CA ALA A 140 0.73 -7.73 9.08
C ALA A 140 0.08 -8.96 8.43
N THR A 141 -1.19 -8.85 8.07
CA THR A 141 -1.93 -9.91 7.39
C THR A 141 -1.90 -9.72 5.86
N ASP A 142 -2.25 -10.77 5.13
CA ASP A 142 -2.39 -10.69 3.66
C ASP A 142 -3.47 -9.66 3.24
N GLU A 143 -4.50 -9.48 4.05
CA GLU A 143 -5.57 -8.50 3.80
C GLU A 143 -5.06 -7.07 3.99
N ASP A 144 -4.22 -6.83 5.00
CA ASP A 144 -3.56 -5.54 5.20
C ASP A 144 -2.68 -5.19 4.01
N ILE A 145 -1.85 -6.14 3.55
CA ILE A 145 -0.97 -5.93 2.39
C ILE A 145 -1.77 -5.74 1.10
N ARG A 146 -2.84 -6.52 0.90
CA ARG A 146 -3.74 -6.30 -0.24
C ARG A 146 -4.36 -4.91 -0.21
N GLY A 147 -4.76 -4.43 0.96
CA GLY A 147 -5.27 -3.08 1.15
C GLY A 147 -4.24 -2.00 0.77
N LEU A 148 -2.97 -2.18 1.17
CA LEU A 148 -1.88 -1.28 0.80
C LEU A 148 -1.61 -1.27 -0.71
N LEU A 149 -1.67 -2.44 -1.36
CA LEU A 149 -1.49 -2.54 -2.82
C LEU A 149 -2.63 -1.88 -3.61
N LEU A 150 -3.84 -1.84 -3.05
CA LEU A 150 -5.01 -1.21 -3.66
C LEU A 150 -5.10 0.30 -3.37
N ASP A 151 -4.18 0.86 -2.61
CA ASP A 151 -4.16 2.28 -2.27
C ASP A 151 -3.32 3.06 -3.30
N ASP A 152 -3.99 3.78 -4.18
CA ASP A 152 -3.35 4.58 -5.23
C ASP A 152 -2.46 5.70 -4.69
N GLU A 153 -2.71 6.18 -3.45
CA GLU A 153 -1.88 7.21 -2.82
C GLU A 153 -0.48 6.70 -2.47
N LEU A 154 -0.32 5.36 -2.34
CA LEU A 154 0.96 4.72 -2.04
C LEU A 154 1.73 4.30 -3.30
N LEU A 155 1.14 4.45 -4.48
CA LEU A 155 1.74 4.07 -5.74
C LEU A 155 2.95 4.97 -6.07
N GLY A 156 4.08 4.35 -6.40
CA GLY A 156 5.34 5.04 -6.68
C GLY A 156 6.19 5.37 -5.46
N GLU A 157 5.66 5.24 -4.24
CA GLU A 157 6.42 5.39 -3.00
C GLU A 157 6.69 4.03 -2.32
N TYR A 158 5.64 3.20 -2.17
CA TYR A 158 5.71 1.88 -1.54
C TYR A 158 5.29 0.75 -2.47
N ASN A 159 4.43 1.05 -3.44
CA ASN A 159 3.94 0.11 -4.45
C ASN A 159 4.41 0.55 -5.82
N PHE A 160 4.78 -0.39 -6.67
CA PHE A 160 5.37 -0.10 -7.97
C PHE A 160 4.66 -0.89 -9.07
N HIS A 161 4.43 -0.25 -10.22
CA HIS A 161 3.99 -0.96 -11.41
C HIS A 161 5.04 -1.99 -11.83
N ILE A 162 4.58 -3.13 -12.30
CA ILE A 162 5.45 -4.20 -12.76
C ILE A 162 5.93 -3.91 -14.18
N GLU A 163 7.24 -3.78 -14.32
CA GLU A 163 7.94 -3.91 -15.59
C GLU A 163 8.34 -5.38 -15.81
N SER A 164 8.64 -5.77 -17.05
CA SER A 164 9.01 -7.15 -17.38
C SER A 164 10.24 -7.65 -16.64
N LYS A 165 11.17 -6.77 -16.29
CA LYS A 165 12.35 -7.01 -15.46
C LYS A 165 12.55 -5.82 -14.52
N VAL A 166 12.76 -6.10 -13.25
CA VAL A 166 13.03 -5.12 -12.21
C VAL A 166 14.23 -5.58 -11.39
N ASP A 167 15.15 -4.68 -11.09
CA ASP A 167 16.31 -4.96 -10.25
C ASP A 167 15.98 -4.48 -8.81
N ILE A 168 15.68 -5.42 -7.93
CA ILE A 168 15.29 -5.13 -6.54
C ILE A 168 16.53 -5.05 -5.67
N GLN A 169 16.64 -3.98 -4.88
CA GLN A 169 17.71 -3.77 -3.90
C GLN A 169 17.28 -4.34 -2.55
N LEU A 170 18.09 -5.21 -1.98
CA LEU A 170 17.79 -5.92 -0.74
C LEU A 170 18.98 -5.81 0.23
N GLU A 171 18.70 -5.77 1.52
CA GLU A 171 19.75 -5.90 2.54
C GLU A 171 20.35 -7.31 2.52
N TRP A 172 21.65 -7.40 2.77
CA TRP A 172 22.33 -8.69 2.91
C TRP A 172 21.82 -9.45 4.14
N ASP A 173 21.82 -10.77 4.01
CA ASP A 173 21.46 -11.68 5.11
C ASP A 173 20.05 -11.46 5.69
N CYS A 174 19.15 -10.82 4.93
CA CYS A 174 17.76 -10.57 5.29
C CYS A 174 16.81 -11.33 4.35
N GLU A 175 15.77 -11.94 4.91
CA GLU A 175 14.71 -12.60 4.16
C GLU A 175 13.61 -11.59 3.79
N TYR A 176 13.14 -11.67 2.54
CA TYR A 176 12.12 -10.77 2.03
C TYR A 176 10.94 -11.52 1.43
N ARG A 177 9.83 -10.83 1.29
CA ARG A 177 8.65 -11.30 0.57
C ARG A 177 8.21 -10.25 -0.43
N ILE A 178 8.06 -10.70 -1.70
CA ILE A 178 7.40 -9.92 -2.75
C ILE A 178 5.91 -10.23 -2.67
N TYR A 179 5.08 -9.20 -2.60
CA TYR A 179 3.65 -9.29 -2.81
C TYR A 179 3.29 -8.67 -4.16
N MET A 180 2.39 -9.31 -4.87
CA MET A 180 1.99 -8.89 -6.22
C MET A 180 0.49 -8.99 -6.39
N LEU A 181 -0.07 -8.05 -7.15
CA LEU A 181 -1.48 -8.01 -7.50
C LEU A 181 -1.63 -7.65 -8.98
N ALA A 182 -2.31 -8.49 -9.75
CA ALA A 182 -2.60 -8.24 -11.16
C ALA A 182 -4.00 -7.65 -11.33
N PHE A 183 -4.19 -6.84 -12.36
CA PHE A 183 -5.45 -6.19 -12.71
C PHE A 183 -5.81 -6.51 -14.15
N ASP A 184 -7.09 -6.71 -14.44
CA ASP A 184 -7.60 -6.79 -15.79
C ASP A 184 -7.85 -5.38 -16.41
N GLU A 185 -8.30 -5.32 -17.66
CA GLU A 185 -8.62 -4.06 -18.36
C GLU A 185 -9.73 -3.21 -17.69
N ASN A 186 -10.48 -3.79 -16.77
CA ASN A 186 -11.54 -3.12 -16.01
C ASN A 186 -11.13 -2.81 -14.57
N GLU A 187 -9.83 -2.88 -14.28
CA GLU A 187 -9.25 -2.65 -12.94
C GLU A 187 -9.72 -3.64 -11.87
N ASN A 188 -10.26 -4.80 -12.26
CA ASN A 188 -10.57 -5.84 -11.29
C ASN A 188 -9.28 -6.54 -10.86
N ALA A 189 -9.06 -6.59 -9.55
CA ALA A 189 -7.86 -7.18 -8.97
C ALA A 189 -7.98 -8.71 -8.87
N GLY A 190 -6.93 -9.41 -9.29
CA GLY A 190 -6.77 -10.85 -9.12
C GLY A 190 -6.46 -11.26 -7.69
N GLU A 191 -5.98 -12.49 -7.52
CA GLU A 191 -5.53 -12.98 -6.22
C GLU A 191 -4.18 -12.37 -5.82
N LEU A 192 -3.98 -12.16 -4.51
CA LEU A 192 -2.71 -11.73 -3.97
C LEU A 192 -1.69 -12.86 -4.10
N VAL A 193 -0.60 -12.60 -4.82
CA VAL A 193 0.51 -13.56 -5.01
C VAL A 193 1.67 -13.18 -4.11
N LYS A 194 2.32 -14.20 -3.53
CA LYS A 194 3.47 -14.04 -2.62
C LYS A 194 4.64 -14.89 -3.10
N VAL A 195 5.84 -14.32 -3.06
CA VAL A 195 7.09 -15.04 -3.36
C VAL A 195 8.13 -14.68 -2.31
N ASP A 196 8.64 -15.68 -1.61
CA ASP A 196 9.69 -15.49 -0.61
C ASP A 196 11.06 -15.44 -1.28
N ILE A 197 11.89 -14.49 -0.88
CA ILE A 197 13.29 -14.35 -1.23
C ILE A 197 14.09 -14.77 0.00
N PRO A 198 14.91 -15.82 -0.09
CA PRO A 198 15.75 -16.24 1.01
C PRO A 198 16.80 -15.17 1.34
N ALA A 199 17.36 -15.22 2.53
CA ALA A 199 18.48 -14.37 2.90
C ALA A 199 19.65 -14.54 1.90
N LEU A 200 20.06 -13.44 1.29
CA LEU A 200 21.11 -13.41 0.27
C LEU A 200 22.45 -13.13 0.95
N ALA A 201 23.38 -14.09 0.89
CA ALA A 201 24.70 -13.90 1.44
C ALA A 201 25.66 -13.34 0.36
N ARG A 202 26.48 -12.35 0.71
CA ARG A 202 27.44 -11.73 -0.24
C ARG A 202 28.36 -12.74 -0.92
N SER A 203 28.75 -13.81 -0.22
CA SER A 203 29.60 -14.88 -0.77
C SER A 203 28.94 -15.73 -1.86
N GLY A 204 27.64 -15.63 -2.06
CA GLY A 204 26.89 -16.36 -3.06
C GLY A 204 26.50 -15.50 -4.27
N ALA A 205 26.89 -14.22 -4.30
CA ALA A 205 26.61 -13.34 -5.43
C ALA A 205 27.30 -13.81 -6.71
N SER A 206 26.59 -13.67 -7.83
CA SER A 206 27.15 -13.93 -9.16
C SER A 206 28.12 -12.83 -9.56
N PRO A 207 29.11 -13.14 -10.44
CA PRO A 207 30.05 -12.13 -10.92
C PRO A 207 29.33 -10.94 -11.59
N ALA A 208 29.70 -9.72 -11.28
CA ALA A 208 29.09 -8.50 -11.83
C ALA A 208 29.14 -8.43 -13.38
N SER A 209 30.07 -9.17 -14.02
CA SER A 209 30.17 -9.27 -15.47
C SER A 209 29.05 -10.07 -16.13
N GLU A 210 28.21 -10.74 -15.34
CA GLU A 210 27.06 -11.54 -15.81
C GLU A 210 25.72 -10.80 -15.68
N PHE A 211 25.73 -9.61 -15.06
CA PHE A 211 24.55 -8.72 -14.90
C PHE A 211 24.15 -7.99 -16.23
#